data_90551c4c2c03857ec2ab26a6cfd4d6c7
#
_entry.id   90551c4c2c03857ec2ab26a6cfd4d6c7
#
_cell.length_a   1.000
_cell.length_b   1.000
_cell.length_c   1.000
_cell.angle_alpha   90.00
_cell.angle_beta   90.00
_cell.angle_gamma   90.00
#
_symmetry.space_group_name_H-M   'P 1'
#
loop_
_entity.id
_entity.type
_entity.pdbx_description
1 polymer ?
#
loop_
_entity_poly.entity_id
_entity_poly.type
_entity_poly.pdbx_seq_one_letter_code
_entity_poly.pdbx_strand_id
1 'polypeptide(L)'
;MLAPPLRSKKESKILKENIDIINVISTDHCSFTKNDKRKYKEISKIPKGLGSIEFSFSLMYNLFGEKIIDKFTKNPAKIFGLCPNKGDISLNTDADLVVFNPNKEFVIDSGKSNSDYSPYEGIRLKGRVEKTFLRGKLIVDNYEYIGNSKGKFIRRKYESNKEC
;
A
#
# COMPACT_ATOMS: atom_id res chain seq x y z
N MET A 1 0.40 16.63 -10.77
CA MET A 1 0.00 17.49 -9.62
C MET A 1 -0.43 16.58 -8.47
N LEU A 2 -0.11 16.97 -7.23
CA LEU A 2 -0.45 16.25 -6.00
C LEU A 2 -1.07 17.21 -4.97
N ALA A 3 -1.94 16.69 -4.13
CA ALA A 3 -2.40 17.35 -2.92
C ALA A 3 -2.38 16.31 -1.78
N PRO A 4 -1.60 16.54 -0.73
CA PRO A 4 -0.68 17.67 -0.51
C PRO A 4 0.50 17.68 -1.52
N PRO A 5 1.13 18.83 -1.78
CA PRO A 5 2.27 18.92 -2.69
C PRO A 5 3.51 18.22 -2.13
N LEU A 6 4.42 17.83 -3.02
CA LEU A 6 5.71 17.29 -2.61
C LEU A 6 6.47 18.32 -1.75
N ARG A 7 7.12 17.82 -0.72
CA ARG A 7 7.92 18.62 0.21
C ARG A 7 9.38 18.70 -0.22
N SER A 8 10.16 19.50 0.49
CA SER A 8 11.59 19.66 0.23
C SER A 8 12.36 18.36 0.51
N LYS A 9 13.55 18.26 -0.08
CA LYS A 9 14.46 17.13 0.21
C LYS A 9 14.84 17.05 1.70
N LYS A 10 14.93 18.20 2.40
CA LYS A 10 15.20 18.25 3.83
C LYS A 10 14.07 17.63 4.65
N GLU A 11 12.83 17.99 4.35
CA GLU A 11 11.64 17.42 5.02
C GLU A 11 11.50 15.92 4.73
N SER A 12 11.74 15.50 3.48
CA SER A 12 11.76 14.09 3.11
C SER A 12 12.82 13.30 3.88
N LYS A 13 14.01 13.89 4.10
CA LYS A 13 15.07 13.26 4.90
C LYS A 13 14.64 13.11 6.36
N ILE A 14 14.13 14.17 6.97
CA ILE A 14 13.63 14.14 8.36
C ILE A 14 12.55 13.07 8.52
N LEU A 15 11.60 12.98 7.58
CA LEU A 15 10.55 11.96 7.62
C LEU A 15 11.13 10.54 7.58
N LYS A 16 12.14 10.30 6.74
CA LYS A 16 12.82 9.00 6.65
C LYS A 16 13.55 8.64 7.93
N GLU A 17 14.24 9.59 8.55
CA GLU A 17 14.98 9.40 9.81
C GLU A 17 14.03 9.13 10.99
N ASN A 18 12.78 9.52 10.90
CA ASN A 18 11.78 9.38 11.95
C ASN A 18 10.69 8.34 11.61
N ILE A 19 10.98 7.35 10.78
CA ILE A 19 10.00 6.32 10.39
C ILE A 19 9.44 5.55 11.60
N ASP A 20 10.21 5.42 12.66
CA ASP A 20 9.82 4.65 13.84
C ASP A 20 8.66 5.27 14.63
N ILE A 21 8.47 6.59 14.56
CA ILE A 21 7.33 7.27 15.19
C ILE A 21 6.05 7.26 14.35
N ILE A 22 6.14 6.83 13.09
CA ILE A 22 4.99 6.73 12.18
C ILE A 22 4.29 5.40 12.43
N ASN A 23 3.02 5.44 12.80
CA ASN A 23 2.26 4.24 13.11
C ASN A 23 1.69 3.54 11.86
N VAL A 24 1.25 4.28 10.86
CA VAL A 24 0.57 3.74 9.67
C VAL A 24 1.12 4.37 8.41
N ILE A 25 1.28 3.56 7.37
CA ILE A 25 1.61 4.01 6.02
C ILE A 25 0.40 3.76 5.11
N SER A 26 -0.01 4.79 4.40
CA SER A 26 -1.11 4.76 3.45
C SER A 26 -0.66 5.34 2.11
N THR A 27 -1.32 4.93 1.02
CA THR A 27 -0.93 5.33 -0.33
C THR A 27 -1.64 6.58 -0.83
N ASP A 28 -2.80 6.89 -0.28
CA ASP A 28 -3.72 7.88 -0.87
C ASP A 28 -3.90 7.66 -2.39
N HIS A 29 -4.04 6.36 -2.78
CA HIS A 29 -4.12 5.96 -4.18
C HIS A 29 -5.29 6.63 -4.89
N CYS A 30 -4.97 7.41 -5.91
CA CYS A 30 -5.96 8.10 -6.72
C CYS A 30 -5.48 8.16 -8.18
N SER A 31 -5.94 7.20 -8.98
CA SER A 31 -5.48 7.01 -10.36
C SER A 31 -6.13 8.00 -11.32
N PHE A 32 -5.31 8.57 -12.18
CA PHE A 32 -5.73 9.37 -13.33
C PHE A 32 -4.84 9.04 -14.52
N THR A 33 -5.38 9.16 -15.73
CA THR A 33 -4.58 9.02 -16.95
C THR A 33 -3.74 10.28 -17.23
N LYS A 34 -2.72 10.15 -18.08
CA LYS A 34 -1.97 11.32 -18.57
C LYS A 34 -2.88 12.34 -19.23
N ASN A 35 -3.91 11.86 -19.95
CA ASN A 35 -4.88 12.72 -20.59
C ASN A 35 -5.69 13.53 -19.58
N ASP A 36 -6.20 12.89 -18.52
CA ASP A 36 -6.92 13.59 -17.44
C ASP A 36 -6.07 14.69 -16.82
N LYS A 37 -4.78 14.40 -16.57
CA LYS A 37 -3.80 15.35 -16.00
C LYS A 37 -3.49 16.53 -16.93
N ARG A 38 -3.59 16.35 -18.24
CA ARG A 38 -3.24 17.36 -19.26
C ARG A 38 -4.43 18.13 -19.81
N LYS A 39 -5.66 17.66 -19.54
CA LYS A 39 -6.90 18.21 -20.06
C LYS A 39 -7.09 19.70 -19.72
N TYR A 40 -6.61 20.14 -18.57
CA TYR A 40 -6.83 21.50 -18.07
C TYR A 40 -5.51 22.26 -17.98
N LYS A 41 -5.52 23.52 -18.44
CA LYS A 41 -4.39 24.47 -18.27
C LYS A 41 -4.41 25.12 -16.89
N GLU A 42 -5.59 25.29 -16.32
CA GLU A 42 -5.79 25.89 -15.01
C GLU A 42 -5.46 24.87 -13.91
N ILE A 43 -4.51 25.23 -13.05
CA ILE A 43 -3.96 24.36 -11.99
C ILE A 43 -5.06 23.85 -11.04
N SER A 44 -6.05 24.68 -10.73
CA SER A 44 -7.18 24.33 -9.85
C SER A 44 -8.01 23.17 -10.36
N LYS A 45 -8.12 23.03 -11.70
CA LYS A 45 -8.92 22.00 -12.39
C LYS A 45 -8.15 20.70 -12.67
N ILE A 46 -6.82 20.71 -12.53
CA ILE A 46 -6.03 19.49 -12.77
C ILE A 46 -6.30 18.48 -11.64
N PRO A 47 -6.71 17.25 -11.95
CA PRO A 47 -6.91 16.20 -10.96
C PRO A 47 -5.63 15.96 -10.14
N LYS A 48 -5.78 15.84 -8.80
CA LYS A 48 -4.66 15.73 -7.86
C LYS A 48 -4.64 14.33 -7.27
N GLY A 49 -3.66 13.52 -7.67
CA GLY A 49 -3.50 12.14 -7.20
C GLY A 49 -2.52 11.36 -8.04
N LEU A 50 -2.08 10.23 -7.53
CA LEU A 50 -1.21 9.27 -8.21
C LEU A 50 -1.68 7.84 -7.95
N GLY A 51 -1.52 6.98 -8.95
CA GLY A 51 -1.61 5.54 -8.78
C GLY A 51 -0.34 5.02 -8.12
N SER A 52 -0.44 4.36 -6.97
CA SER A 52 0.73 3.88 -6.22
C SER A 52 0.50 2.64 -5.38
N ILE A 53 -0.74 2.16 -5.25
CA ILE A 53 -1.09 1.08 -4.32
C ILE A 53 -0.32 -0.21 -4.62
N GLU A 54 -0.10 -0.52 -5.89
CA GLU A 54 0.51 -1.77 -6.34
C GLU A 54 1.96 -1.93 -5.86
N PHE A 55 2.71 -0.83 -5.84
CA PHE A 55 4.15 -0.86 -5.52
C PHE A 55 4.48 -0.32 -4.13
N SER A 56 3.50 0.17 -3.39
CA SER A 56 3.70 0.90 -2.14
C SER A 56 4.48 0.09 -1.10
N PHE A 57 4.12 -1.17 -0.89
CA PHE A 57 4.80 -2.04 0.07
C PHE A 57 6.25 -2.27 -0.33
N SER A 58 6.51 -2.63 -1.60
CA SER A 58 7.87 -2.87 -2.10
C SER A 58 8.73 -1.61 -2.05
N LEU A 59 8.17 -0.44 -2.41
CA LEU A 59 8.86 0.85 -2.29
C LEU A 59 9.28 1.15 -0.85
N MET A 60 8.37 0.98 0.09
CA MET A 60 8.64 1.24 1.50
C MET A 60 9.59 0.20 2.11
N TYR A 61 9.47 -1.07 1.68
CA TYR A 61 10.39 -2.12 2.09
C TYR A 61 11.84 -1.84 1.64
N ASN A 62 12.03 -1.36 0.41
CA ASN A 62 13.36 -0.96 -0.07
C ASN A 62 13.97 0.22 0.69
N LEU A 63 13.14 1.10 1.25
CA LEU A 63 13.61 2.26 2.02
C LEU A 63 13.92 1.91 3.49
N PHE A 64 13.17 0.98 4.10
CA PHE A 64 13.13 0.82 5.56
C PHE A 64 13.24 -0.63 6.02
N GLY A 65 13.24 -1.61 5.10
CA GLY A 65 13.27 -3.03 5.43
C GLY A 65 12.01 -3.47 6.18
N GLU A 66 12.17 -4.40 7.09
CA GLU A 66 11.08 -5.03 7.85
C GLU A 66 10.34 -4.09 8.81
N LYS A 67 10.94 -2.96 9.17
CA LYS A 67 10.33 -1.94 10.05
C LYS A 67 8.95 -1.46 9.61
N ILE A 68 8.60 -1.64 8.33
CA ILE A 68 7.32 -1.18 7.79
C ILE A 68 6.20 -2.22 7.90
N ILE A 69 6.49 -3.46 8.24
CA ILE A 69 5.50 -4.54 8.20
C ILE A 69 4.30 -4.20 9.09
N ASP A 70 4.54 -3.90 10.36
CA ASP A 70 3.46 -3.55 11.29
C ASP A 70 2.70 -2.29 10.87
N LYS A 71 3.34 -1.37 10.15
CA LYS A 71 2.74 -0.13 9.65
C LYS A 71 1.76 -0.36 8.48
N PHE A 72 1.82 -1.52 7.84
CA PHE A 72 0.88 -1.98 6.80
C PHE A 72 -0.11 -3.03 7.29
N THR A 73 0.11 -3.63 8.48
CA THR A 73 -0.65 -4.78 8.98
C THR A 73 -1.28 -4.49 10.34
N LYS A 74 -0.55 -4.73 11.40
CA LYS A 74 -1.01 -4.69 12.78
C LYS A 74 -1.48 -3.30 13.22
N ASN A 75 -0.69 -2.28 12.95
CA ASN A 75 -1.00 -0.93 13.39
C ASN A 75 -2.28 -0.36 12.76
N PRO A 76 -2.50 -0.43 11.43
CA PRO A 76 -3.78 -0.02 10.85
C PRO A 76 -4.94 -0.84 11.38
N ALA A 77 -4.79 -2.17 11.55
CA ALA A 77 -5.86 -2.99 12.10
C ALA A 77 -6.26 -2.54 13.52
N LYS A 78 -5.28 -2.20 14.35
CA LYS A 78 -5.49 -1.68 15.70
C LYS A 78 -6.18 -0.32 15.68
N ILE A 79 -5.66 0.63 14.92
CA ILE A 79 -6.18 2.01 14.84
C ILE A 79 -7.61 2.04 14.28
N PHE A 80 -7.90 1.19 13.30
CA PHE A 80 -9.23 1.14 12.67
C PHE A 80 -10.21 0.19 13.36
N GLY A 81 -9.84 -0.42 14.50
CA GLY A 81 -10.73 -1.29 15.28
C GLY A 81 -11.09 -2.60 14.55
N LEU A 82 -10.13 -3.15 13.80
CA LEU A 82 -10.28 -4.41 13.07
C LEU A 82 -9.69 -5.61 13.82
N CYS A 83 -8.99 -5.35 14.93
CA CYS A 83 -8.49 -6.38 15.81
C CYS A 83 -9.62 -7.09 16.58
N PRO A 84 -9.46 -8.39 16.92
CA PRO A 84 -8.33 -9.27 16.57
C PRO A 84 -8.46 -9.92 15.18
N ASN A 85 -9.49 -9.61 14.41
CA ASN A 85 -9.80 -10.34 13.17
C ASN A 85 -8.74 -10.12 12.07
N LYS A 86 -8.07 -8.97 12.08
CA LYS A 86 -7.10 -8.55 11.05
C LYS A 86 -5.80 -8.07 11.70
N GLY A 87 -4.74 -8.07 10.89
CA GLY A 87 -3.48 -7.41 11.20
C GLY A 87 -2.41 -8.32 11.77
N ASP A 88 -2.75 -9.56 12.16
CA ASP A 88 -1.81 -10.51 12.73
C ASP A 88 -2.05 -11.93 12.18
N ILE A 89 -1.05 -12.81 12.35
CA ILE A 89 -1.14 -14.24 12.04
C ILE A 89 -1.25 -14.98 13.36
N SER A 90 -2.48 -15.15 13.84
CA SER A 90 -2.78 -15.84 15.07
C SER A 90 -4.04 -16.69 14.96
N LEU A 91 -4.31 -17.53 15.97
CA LEU A 91 -5.52 -18.36 15.97
C LEU A 91 -6.77 -17.49 15.99
N ASN A 92 -7.76 -17.89 15.19
CA ASN A 92 -9.06 -17.20 15.04
C ASN A 92 -9.00 -15.83 14.34
N THR A 93 -7.89 -15.48 13.70
CA THR A 93 -7.83 -14.33 12.78
C THR A 93 -8.23 -14.76 11.36
N ASP A 94 -8.64 -13.79 10.54
CA ASP A 94 -8.88 -14.05 9.12
C ASP A 94 -7.56 -14.37 8.42
N ALA A 95 -7.54 -15.43 7.62
CA ALA A 95 -6.37 -15.79 6.81
C ALA A 95 -6.22 -14.86 5.58
N ASP A 96 -6.05 -13.57 5.85
CA ASP A 96 -5.68 -12.55 4.87
C ASP A 96 -4.15 -12.45 4.88
N LEU A 97 -3.52 -13.16 3.95
CA LEU A 97 -2.08 -13.38 3.99
C LEU A 97 -1.41 -12.88 2.71
N VAL A 98 -0.20 -12.41 2.85
CA VAL A 98 0.67 -12.03 1.74
C VAL A 98 1.95 -12.85 1.81
N VAL A 99 2.33 -13.48 0.70
CA VAL A 99 3.64 -14.09 0.52
C VAL A 99 4.53 -13.08 -0.19
N PHE A 100 5.55 -12.64 0.52
CA PHE A 100 6.51 -11.65 0.05
C PHE A 100 7.89 -12.28 -0.12
N ASN A 101 8.48 -12.15 -1.31
CA ASN A 101 9.84 -12.60 -1.57
C ASN A 101 10.79 -11.41 -1.47
N PRO A 102 11.58 -11.30 -0.37
CA PRO A 102 12.46 -10.16 -0.15
C PRO A 102 13.64 -10.08 -1.13
N ASN A 103 13.93 -11.17 -1.83
CA ASN A 103 15.07 -11.26 -2.74
C ASN A 103 14.69 -11.07 -4.22
N LYS A 104 13.41 -11.03 -4.54
CA LYS A 104 12.96 -10.89 -5.94
C LYS A 104 13.22 -9.48 -6.44
N GLU A 105 14.06 -9.36 -7.44
CA GLU A 105 14.29 -8.10 -8.14
C GLU A 105 13.29 -7.90 -9.28
N PHE A 106 12.87 -6.66 -9.48
CA PHE A 106 12.02 -6.26 -10.61
C PHE A 106 12.17 -4.76 -10.88
N VAL A 107 11.73 -4.35 -12.07
CA VAL A 107 11.64 -2.94 -12.44
C VAL A 107 10.17 -2.56 -12.48
N ILE A 108 9.82 -1.43 -11.88
CA ILE A 108 8.45 -0.92 -11.90
C ILE A 108 8.09 -0.52 -13.34
N ASP A 109 6.96 -1.00 -13.81
CA ASP A 109 6.31 -0.60 -15.06
C ASP A 109 5.17 0.41 -14.80
N SER A 110 4.25 0.58 -15.75
CA SER A 110 3.06 1.42 -15.59
C SER A 110 2.08 0.91 -14.53
N GLY A 111 2.20 -0.37 -14.13
CA GLY A 111 1.31 -1.04 -13.20
C GLY A 111 -0.02 -1.47 -13.82
N LYS A 112 -0.87 -2.07 -12.98
CA LYS A 112 -2.18 -2.61 -13.35
C LYS A 112 -3.35 -1.70 -12.92
N SER A 113 -3.06 -0.50 -12.44
CA SER A 113 -4.09 0.48 -12.07
C SER A 113 -4.76 1.09 -13.33
N ASN A 114 -5.86 1.81 -13.13
CA ASN A 114 -6.50 2.57 -14.21
C ASN A 114 -5.67 3.78 -14.70
N SER A 115 -4.46 3.94 -14.21
CA SER A 115 -3.48 4.92 -14.70
C SER A 115 -2.69 4.32 -15.85
N ASP A 116 -2.42 5.11 -16.89
CA ASP A 116 -1.56 4.73 -18.02
C ASP A 116 -0.08 5.07 -17.78
N TYR A 117 0.28 5.31 -16.53
CA TYR A 117 1.65 5.59 -16.08
C TYR A 117 1.82 5.35 -14.59
N SER A 118 3.05 5.10 -14.19
CA SER A 118 3.45 5.17 -12.78
C SER A 118 4.51 6.26 -12.59
N PRO A 119 4.43 7.06 -11.51
CA PRO A 119 5.51 8.02 -11.20
C PRO A 119 6.81 7.33 -10.79
N TYR A 120 6.77 6.02 -10.57
CA TYR A 120 7.89 5.19 -10.15
C TYR A 120 8.45 4.32 -11.28
N GLU A 121 7.91 4.44 -12.50
CA GLU A 121 8.32 3.67 -13.67
C GLU A 121 9.83 3.73 -13.92
N GLY A 122 10.44 2.59 -14.16
CA GLY A 122 11.88 2.45 -14.36
C GLY A 122 12.69 2.29 -13.06
N ILE A 123 12.10 2.46 -11.88
CA ILE A 123 12.80 2.22 -10.62
C ILE A 123 12.99 0.70 -10.43
N ARG A 124 14.22 0.29 -10.15
CA ARG A 124 14.55 -1.08 -9.75
C ARG A 124 14.34 -1.25 -8.26
N LEU A 125 13.59 -2.27 -7.89
CA LEU A 125 13.31 -2.64 -6.51
C LEU A 125 13.75 -4.08 -6.24
N LYS A 126 13.98 -4.37 -4.96
CA LYS A 126 14.17 -5.71 -4.41
C LYS A 126 13.06 -5.98 -3.39
N GLY A 127 12.41 -7.11 -3.52
CA GLY A 127 11.27 -7.48 -2.68
C GLY A 127 9.93 -7.30 -3.39
N ARG A 128 9.23 -8.41 -3.60
CA ARG A 128 7.96 -8.43 -4.34
C ARG A 128 6.93 -9.34 -3.69
N VAL A 129 5.67 -8.90 -3.67
CA VAL A 129 4.54 -9.75 -3.29
C VAL A 129 4.31 -10.78 -4.38
N GLU A 130 4.37 -12.07 -4.06
CA GLU A 130 4.15 -13.16 -5.01
C GLU A 130 2.73 -13.71 -4.93
N LYS A 131 2.18 -13.84 -3.72
CA LYS A 131 0.84 -14.38 -3.51
C LYS A 131 0.06 -13.54 -2.52
N THR A 132 -1.25 -13.47 -2.73
CA THR A 132 -2.17 -12.85 -1.77
C THR A 132 -3.34 -13.79 -1.54
N PHE A 133 -3.66 -14.00 -0.27
CA PHE A 133 -4.81 -14.77 0.18
C PHE A 133 -5.83 -13.85 0.84
N LEU A 134 -7.09 -14.04 0.53
CA LEU A 134 -8.21 -13.37 1.17
C LEU A 134 -9.09 -14.43 1.85
N ARG A 135 -9.10 -14.42 3.17
CA ARG A 135 -9.79 -15.43 4.00
C ARG A 135 -9.47 -16.88 3.56
N GLY A 136 -8.18 -17.15 3.43
CA GLY A 136 -7.65 -18.45 3.03
C GLY A 136 -7.77 -18.81 1.54
N LYS A 137 -8.38 -17.96 0.72
CA LYS A 137 -8.48 -18.17 -0.73
C LYS A 137 -7.38 -17.42 -1.45
N LEU A 138 -6.60 -18.12 -2.26
CA LEU A 138 -5.60 -17.52 -3.14
C LEU A 138 -6.32 -16.63 -4.17
N ILE A 139 -5.96 -15.34 -4.22
CA ILE A 139 -6.55 -14.36 -5.13
C ILE A 139 -5.51 -13.70 -6.04
N VAL A 140 -4.25 -13.75 -5.67
CA VAL A 140 -3.13 -13.34 -6.52
C VAL A 140 -2.09 -14.45 -6.49
N ASP A 141 -1.63 -14.88 -7.66
CA ASP A 141 -0.52 -15.81 -7.84
C ASP A 141 0.43 -15.30 -8.92
N ASN A 142 1.74 -15.29 -8.61
CA ASN A 142 2.77 -14.76 -9.50
C ASN A 142 2.41 -13.40 -10.12
N TYR A 143 1.93 -12.48 -9.28
CA TYR A 143 1.54 -11.10 -9.64
C TYR A 143 0.26 -10.97 -10.48
N GLU A 144 -0.42 -12.09 -10.80
CA GLU A 144 -1.67 -12.07 -11.56
C GLU A 144 -2.87 -12.28 -10.63
N TYR A 145 -3.91 -11.47 -10.83
CA TYR A 145 -5.17 -11.66 -10.12
C TYR A 145 -5.93 -12.85 -10.73
N ILE A 146 -6.15 -13.87 -9.91
CA ILE A 146 -6.82 -15.12 -10.32
C ILE A 146 -8.11 -15.37 -9.56
N GLY A 147 -8.47 -14.51 -8.63
CA GLY A 147 -9.52 -14.79 -7.66
C GLY A 147 -10.89 -14.26 -8.03
N ASN A 148 -11.93 -14.95 -7.50
CA ASN A 148 -13.33 -14.53 -7.55
C ASN A 148 -13.83 -14.09 -6.15
N SER A 149 -12.95 -13.66 -5.28
CA SER A 149 -13.32 -13.32 -3.91
C SER A 149 -14.00 -11.96 -3.84
N LYS A 150 -15.16 -11.93 -3.19
CA LYS A 150 -15.85 -10.68 -2.91
C LYS A 150 -15.39 -10.09 -1.58
N GLY A 151 -15.23 -8.78 -1.54
CA GLY A 151 -15.03 -8.02 -0.30
C GLY A 151 -16.22 -8.22 0.65
N LYS A 152 -15.96 -8.08 1.95
CA LYS A 152 -17.00 -8.06 2.98
C LYS A 152 -16.86 -6.78 3.77
N PHE A 153 -17.99 -6.17 4.12
CA PHE A 153 -17.99 -5.07 5.07
C PHE A 153 -17.62 -5.60 6.47
N ILE A 154 -16.62 -5.00 7.09
CA ILE A 154 -16.17 -5.36 8.44
C ILE A 154 -16.59 -4.24 9.39
N ARG A 155 -17.41 -4.58 10.38
CA ARG A 155 -17.79 -3.63 11.42
C ARG A 155 -16.61 -3.42 12.37
N ARG A 156 -16.31 -2.16 12.68
CA ARG A 156 -15.35 -1.80 13.74
C ARG A 156 -15.84 -2.34 15.06
N LYS A 157 -14.93 -2.89 15.84
CA LYS A 157 -15.17 -3.17 17.25
C LYS A 157 -14.47 -2.07 18.06
N TYR A 158 -15.25 -1.37 18.84
CA TYR A 158 -14.75 -0.39 19.80
C TYR A 158 -14.56 -1.12 21.14
N GLU A 159 -13.48 -1.82 21.28
CA GLU A 159 -13.09 -2.38 22.59
C GLU A 159 -11.75 -1.75 22.96
N SER A 160 -11.75 -0.95 24.00
CA SER A 160 -10.63 -0.13 24.46
C SER A 160 -9.41 -0.92 24.95
N ASN A 161 -9.45 -2.25 25.05
CA ASN A 161 -8.44 -3.06 25.73
C ASN A 161 -8.11 -4.41 25.09
N LYS A 162 -8.38 -4.66 23.81
CA LYS A 162 -7.90 -5.90 23.19
C LYS A 162 -6.61 -5.66 22.42
N GLU A 163 -5.55 -6.31 22.88
CA GLU A 163 -4.30 -6.43 22.15
C GLU A 163 -4.52 -7.18 20.83
N CYS A 164 -3.88 -6.68 19.75
CA CYS A 164 -3.68 -7.43 18.53
C CYS A 164 -2.51 -8.39 18.72
#